data_a1bc4cca14020fc1684e48d84378b626
#
_entry.id   a1bc4cca14020fc1684e48d84378b626
#
_cell.length_a   1.000
_cell.length_b   1.000
_cell.length_c   1.000
_cell.angle_alpha   90.00
_cell.angle_beta   90.00
_cell.angle_gamma   90.00
#
_symmetry.space_group_name_H-M   'P 1'
#
loop_
_entity.id
_entity.type
_entity.pdbx_description
1 polymer ?
#
loop_
_entity_poly.entity_id
_entity_poly.type
_entity_poly.pdbx_seq_one_letter_code
_entity_poly.pdbx_strand_id
1 'polypeptide(L)'
;MNLNRFWNYSRGGITGFRTGLRDAVTGVEQTRSRMMEYDQLLVWAIVSLALIGLVMVYSASITLADGPKYKNYSSNHFLIRHLISLTIATVVGLCVFRIPVKAWDKLAPILFGITILLLIAVLIPGIGKGVNGARRWISFGFMNFQPSELMKFAVVIFAASYTVQRQEYLHSFVKGLVPMGIAVMIIGALLLWQPDMGAFVVIALIAFGILFLGGINVKLFGGLVVAGISSAAIIIALSPFRRERIFAFLDPWAADHAANKGYQLTHSLMAFGRGEWFGTGLGGSVEKLHYLPEAHTDFILAVIGEELGFAGVLVIIFLFYWIVRRAFLIGRTSLQLDRSFAGLVAKGIGIWIGWQAFINMAVNLGLLPTKGLTLPLISYGGSGILMNAVALAVL
;
A
#
# COMPACT_ATOMS: atom_id res chain seq x y z
N MET A 1 71.72 31.93 -16.35
CA MET A 1 70.70 31.80 -15.30
C MET A 1 69.31 31.94 -15.95
N ASN A 2 68.54 30.87 -16.08
CA ASN A 2 67.46 30.71 -17.07
C ASN A 2 66.11 31.20 -16.48
N LEU A 3 65.68 32.40 -16.85
CA LEU A 3 64.43 33.06 -16.41
C LEU A 3 63.14 32.26 -16.74
N ASN A 4 63.22 31.32 -17.67
CA ASN A 4 62.08 30.48 -18.06
C ASN A 4 61.71 29.40 -17.02
N ARG A 5 62.58 29.07 -16.05
CA ARG A 5 62.24 28.12 -14.97
C ARG A 5 61.40 28.76 -13.86
N PHE A 6 61.50 30.09 -13.68
CA PHE A 6 60.80 30.80 -12.61
C PHE A 6 59.29 31.02 -13.00
N TRP A 7 59.01 31.22 -14.30
CA TRP A 7 57.66 31.42 -14.78
C TRP A 7 56.81 30.14 -14.84
N ASN A 8 57.45 29.00 -14.98
CA ASN A 8 56.71 27.72 -14.97
C ASN A 8 56.36 27.26 -13.54
N TYR A 9 57.10 27.69 -12.51
CA TYR A 9 56.80 27.36 -11.10
C TYR A 9 55.59 28.16 -10.56
N SER A 10 55.41 29.40 -11.00
CA SER A 10 54.28 30.23 -10.59
C SER A 10 52.98 29.87 -11.27
N ARG A 11 53.01 29.33 -12.50
CA ARG A 11 51.80 28.86 -13.22
C ARG A 11 51.29 27.51 -12.66
N GLY A 12 52.15 26.62 -12.22
CA GLY A 12 51.77 25.36 -11.57
C GLY A 12 51.09 25.55 -10.23
N GLY A 13 51.46 26.56 -9.44
CA GLY A 13 50.86 26.88 -8.17
C GLY A 13 49.43 27.42 -8.26
N ILE A 14 49.16 28.28 -9.25
CA ILE A 14 47.83 28.91 -9.44
C ILE A 14 46.82 27.93 -10.04
N THR A 15 47.26 27.05 -10.94
CA THR A 15 46.43 26.00 -11.51
C THR A 15 46.12 24.91 -10.49
N GLY A 16 47.10 24.49 -9.69
CA GLY A 16 46.91 23.54 -8.58
C GLY A 16 45.97 24.04 -7.49
N PHE A 17 46.04 25.36 -7.17
CA PHE A 17 45.11 25.97 -6.21
C PHE A 17 43.70 26.11 -6.77
N ARG A 18 43.52 26.41 -8.06
CA ARG A 18 42.23 26.46 -8.72
C ARG A 18 41.59 25.08 -8.88
N THR A 19 42.35 24.04 -9.19
CA THR A 19 41.83 22.66 -9.22
C THR A 19 41.47 22.17 -7.83
N GLY A 20 42.31 22.39 -6.81
CA GLY A 20 42.00 22.03 -5.43
C GLY A 20 40.76 22.75 -4.86
N LEU A 21 40.56 24.05 -5.23
CA LEU A 21 39.33 24.77 -4.87
C LEU A 21 38.10 24.23 -5.63
N ARG A 22 38.25 23.87 -6.87
CA ARG A 22 37.18 23.30 -7.69
C ARG A 22 36.77 21.89 -7.14
N ASP A 23 37.76 21.08 -6.79
CA ASP A 23 37.53 19.75 -6.20
C ASP A 23 36.95 19.85 -4.79
N ALA A 24 37.32 20.87 -4.01
CA ALA A 24 36.70 21.14 -2.71
C ALA A 24 35.25 21.63 -2.86
N VAL A 25 34.98 22.51 -3.82
CA VAL A 25 33.61 23.00 -4.11
C VAL A 25 32.73 21.87 -4.67
N THR A 26 33.25 21.08 -5.61
CA THR A 26 32.51 19.91 -6.14
C THR A 26 32.35 18.82 -5.06
N GLY A 27 33.31 18.63 -4.19
CA GLY A 27 33.21 17.75 -3.02
C GLY A 27 32.13 18.22 -2.04
N VAL A 28 32.04 19.55 -1.79
CA VAL A 28 30.98 20.14 -0.96
C VAL A 28 29.62 20.04 -1.63
N GLU A 29 29.53 20.25 -2.95
CA GLU A 29 28.28 20.04 -3.70
C GLU A 29 27.87 18.56 -3.72
N GLN A 30 28.79 17.62 -3.90
CA GLN A 30 28.51 16.19 -3.79
C GLN A 30 28.12 15.79 -2.37
N THR A 31 28.70 16.39 -1.34
CA THR A 31 28.32 16.15 0.06
C THR A 31 26.96 16.77 0.37
N ARG A 32 26.65 17.93 -0.21
CA ARG A 32 25.34 18.58 -0.08
C ARG A 32 24.24 17.83 -0.84
N SER A 33 24.56 17.25 -2.02
CA SER A 33 23.63 16.36 -2.73
C SER A 33 23.40 15.04 -2.00
N ARG A 34 24.39 14.53 -1.25
CA ARG A 34 24.24 13.36 -0.37
C ARG A 34 23.37 13.62 0.86
N MET A 35 23.26 14.86 1.33
CA MET A 35 22.37 15.22 2.44
C MET A 35 20.89 15.35 2.05
N MET A 36 20.56 15.36 0.75
CA MET A 36 19.18 15.35 0.24
C MET A 36 18.86 13.99 -0.42
N GLU A 37 19.14 12.89 0.25
CA GLU A 37 18.96 11.53 -0.30
C GLU A 37 17.50 11.05 -0.30
N TYR A 38 16.50 11.92 -0.06
CA TYR A 38 15.09 11.56 -0.09
C TYR A 38 14.29 12.40 -1.09
N ASP A 39 13.27 11.79 -1.64
CA ASP A 39 12.34 12.44 -2.56
C ASP A 39 11.36 13.33 -1.79
N GLN A 40 11.65 14.65 -1.73
CA GLN A 40 10.83 15.61 -1.00
C GLN A 40 9.37 15.62 -1.46
N LEU A 41 9.12 15.52 -2.77
CA LEU A 41 7.75 15.53 -3.31
C LEU A 41 6.97 14.28 -2.92
N LEU A 42 7.65 13.13 -2.83
CA LEU A 42 7.06 11.90 -2.31
C LEU A 42 6.71 12.05 -0.83
N VAL A 43 7.64 12.58 -0.03
CA VAL A 43 7.43 12.79 1.42
C VAL A 43 6.24 13.73 1.65
N TRP A 44 6.14 14.84 0.92
CA TRP A 44 5.00 15.75 1.07
C TRP A 44 3.67 15.11 0.70
N ALA A 45 3.62 14.26 -0.32
CA ALA A 45 2.41 13.52 -0.68
C ALA A 45 2.01 12.53 0.42
N ILE A 46 2.98 11.82 1.02
CA ILE A 46 2.75 10.88 2.12
C ILE A 46 2.21 11.63 3.35
N VAL A 47 2.86 12.73 3.73
CA VAL A 47 2.45 13.56 4.87
C VAL A 47 1.05 14.13 4.64
N SER A 48 0.76 14.63 3.44
CA SER A 48 -0.57 15.15 3.10
C SER A 48 -1.66 14.10 3.25
N LEU A 49 -1.45 12.87 2.72
CA LEU A 49 -2.40 11.78 2.90
C LEU A 49 -2.59 11.39 4.37
N ALA A 50 -1.50 11.33 5.15
CA ALA A 50 -1.57 11.00 6.57
C ALA A 50 -2.33 12.07 7.38
N LEU A 51 -2.13 13.36 7.07
CA LEU A 51 -2.85 14.47 7.72
C LEU A 51 -4.34 14.49 7.32
N ILE A 52 -4.66 14.29 6.04
CA ILE A 52 -6.05 14.11 5.59
C ILE A 52 -6.67 12.92 6.32
N GLY A 53 -5.94 11.79 6.41
CA GLY A 53 -6.39 10.60 7.13
C GLY A 53 -6.69 10.89 8.60
N LEU A 54 -5.82 11.63 9.28
CA LEU A 54 -6.02 11.99 10.69
C LEU A 54 -7.31 12.80 10.91
N VAL A 55 -7.55 13.81 10.07
CA VAL A 55 -8.76 14.66 10.15
C VAL A 55 -9.99 13.83 9.80
N MET A 56 -9.94 13.05 8.73
CA MET A 56 -11.11 12.32 8.25
C MET A 56 -11.46 11.09 9.10
N VAL A 57 -10.47 10.42 9.70
CA VAL A 57 -10.73 9.35 10.68
C VAL A 57 -11.42 9.94 11.91
N TYR A 58 -10.99 11.12 12.39
CA TYR A 58 -11.68 11.80 13.48
C TYR A 58 -13.12 12.14 13.11
N SER A 59 -13.33 12.79 11.96
CA SER A 59 -14.68 13.13 11.48
C SER A 59 -15.59 11.91 11.36
N ALA A 60 -15.08 10.82 10.74
CA ALA A 60 -15.85 9.60 10.50
C ALA A 60 -16.11 8.77 11.78
N SER A 61 -15.35 8.99 12.86
CA SER A 61 -15.45 8.17 14.07
C SER A 61 -16.02 8.87 15.30
N ILE A 62 -16.18 10.19 15.27
CA ILE A 62 -16.64 10.97 16.43
C ILE A 62 -18.01 10.51 16.95
N THR A 63 -18.90 10.10 16.07
CA THR A 63 -20.26 9.65 16.39
C THR A 63 -20.32 8.19 16.85
N LEU A 64 -19.26 7.41 16.68
CA LEU A 64 -19.26 5.98 17.04
C LEU A 64 -19.41 5.77 18.56
N ALA A 65 -18.93 6.72 19.37
CA ALA A 65 -19.07 6.67 20.83
C ALA A 65 -20.52 6.70 21.30
N ASP A 66 -21.42 7.28 20.51
CA ASP A 66 -22.85 7.37 20.84
C ASP A 66 -23.60 6.05 20.52
N GLY A 67 -22.96 5.16 19.77
CA GLY A 67 -23.56 3.88 19.38
C GLY A 67 -23.46 2.78 20.44
N PRO A 68 -24.38 1.79 20.40
CA PRO A 68 -24.45 0.74 21.41
C PRO A 68 -23.19 -0.11 21.52
N LYS A 69 -22.44 -0.26 20.42
CA LYS A 69 -21.20 -1.06 20.34
C LYS A 69 -20.01 -0.39 21.05
N TYR A 70 -20.02 0.94 21.19
CA TYR A 70 -18.87 1.72 21.63
C TYR A 70 -19.19 2.68 22.80
N LYS A 71 -20.28 2.44 23.55
CA LYS A 71 -20.73 3.26 24.69
C LYS A 71 -19.66 3.58 25.75
N ASN A 72 -18.66 2.70 25.88
CA ASN A 72 -17.59 2.86 26.87
C ASN A 72 -16.36 3.61 26.32
N TYR A 73 -16.40 4.07 25.06
CA TYR A 73 -15.29 4.79 24.45
C TYR A 73 -15.58 6.29 24.43
N SER A 74 -14.53 7.10 24.65
CA SER A 74 -14.61 8.55 24.44
C SER A 74 -14.71 8.86 22.94
N SER A 75 -15.32 9.98 22.59
CA SER A 75 -15.42 10.46 21.19
C SER A 75 -14.04 10.58 20.50
N ASN A 76 -12.96 10.78 21.28
CA ASN A 76 -11.60 10.89 20.79
C ASN A 76 -10.86 9.54 20.73
N HIS A 77 -11.48 8.43 21.10
CA HIS A 77 -10.80 7.13 21.21
C HIS A 77 -10.10 6.70 19.91
N PHE A 78 -10.82 6.78 18.79
CA PHE A 78 -10.27 6.40 17.48
C PHE A 78 -9.20 7.36 16.99
N LEU A 79 -9.36 8.68 17.24
CA LEU A 79 -8.36 9.69 16.93
C LEU A 79 -7.06 9.41 17.67
N ILE A 80 -7.11 9.19 18.98
CA ILE A 80 -5.92 8.93 19.80
C ILE A 80 -5.22 7.65 19.32
N ARG A 81 -5.96 6.57 19.09
CA ARG A 81 -5.39 5.32 18.57
C ARG A 81 -4.79 5.49 17.17
N HIS A 82 -5.42 6.26 16.31
CA HIS A 82 -4.90 6.53 14.97
C HIS A 82 -3.60 7.36 15.05
N LEU A 83 -3.56 8.38 15.91
CA LEU A 83 -2.38 9.19 16.14
C LEU A 83 -1.21 8.36 16.70
N ILE A 84 -1.49 7.47 17.68
CA ILE A 84 -0.48 6.53 18.19
C ILE A 84 0.04 5.63 17.07
N SER A 85 -0.86 5.09 16.23
CA SER A 85 -0.47 4.25 15.09
C SER A 85 0.38 5.00 14.08
N LEU A 86 0.04 6.24 13.74
CA LEU A 86 0.84 7.10 12.87
C LEU A 86 2.21 7.42 13.47
N THR A 87 2.26 7.70 14.78
CA THR A 87 3.54 7.96 15.49
C THR A 87 4.44 6.73 15.45
N ILE A 88 3.91 5.55 15.80
CA ILE A 88 4.67 4.29 15.74
C ILE A 88 5.12 4.02 14.31
N ALA A 89 4.24 4.18 13.32
CA ALA A 89 4.56 3.96 11.92
C ALA A 89 5.65 4.91 11.42
N THR A 90 5.63 6.18 11.85
CA THR A 90 6.67 7.17 11.52
C THR A 90 8.01 6.79 12.15
N VAL A 91 8.04 6.44 13.43
CA VAL A 91 9.28 6.01 14.12
C VAL A 91 9.86 4.77 13.47
N VAL A 92 9.04 3.74 13.24
CA VAL A 92 9.48 2.51 12.57
C VAL A 92 9.92 2.79 11.14
N GLY A 93 9.21 3.62 10.39
CA GLY A 93 9.60 4.06 9.05
C GLY A 93 10.97 4.74 9.03
N LEU A 94 11.24 5.67 9.97
CA LEU A 94 12.55 6.31 10.10
C LEU A 94 13.67 5.33 10.45
N CYS A 95 13.39 4.30 11.26
CA CYS A 95 14.34 3.22 11.53
C CYS A 95 14.61 2.38 10.28
N VAL A 96 13.56 2.01 9.56
CA VAL A 96 13.63 1.22 8.31
C VAL A 96 14.35 1.97 7.21
N PHE A 97 14.15 3.27 7.09
CA PHE A 97 14.83 4.15 6.13
C PHE A 97 16.38 4.07 6.23
N ARG A 98 16.91 3.77 7.42
CA ARG A 98 18.36 3.60 7.63
C ARG A 98 18.90 2.24 7.18
N ILE A 99 18.02 1.28 6.87
CA ILE A 99 18.44 -0.07 6.47
C ILE A 99 18.77 -0.06 4.97
N PRO A 100 20.00 -0.44 4.58
CA PRO A 100 20.38 -0.47 3.17
C PRO A 100 19.54 -1.48 2.40
N VAL A 101 19.12 -1.12 1.18
CA VAL A 101 18.24 -1.95 0.34
C VAL A 101 18.81 -3.35 0.08
N LYS A 102 20.15 -3.50 0.01
CA LYS A 102 20.82 -4.80 -0.11
C LYS A 102 20.56 -5.76 1.07
N ALA A 103 20.27 -5.24 2.26
CA ALA A 103 19.94 -6.08 3.41
C ALA A 103 18.57 -6.75 3.21
N TRP A 104 17.61 -6.07 2.61
CA TRP A 104 16.30 -6.62 2.31
C TRP A 104 16.37 -7.79 1.32
N ASP A 105 17.27 -7.72 0.33
CA ASP A 105 17.48 -8.83 -0.62
C ASP A 105 17.92 -10.11 0.11
N LYS A 106 18.88 -10.01 1.03
CA LYS A 106 19.34 -11.14 1.85
C LYS A 106 18.27 -11.67 2.79
N LEU A 107 17.42 -10.78 3.31
CA LEU A 107 16.34 -11.13 4.25
C LEU A 107 15.07 -11.65 3.54
N ALA A 108 14.98 -11.52 2.21
CA ALA A 108 13.79 -11.84 1.43
C ALA A 108 13.20 -13.24 1.75
N PRO A 109 13.97 -14.36 1.69
CA PRO A 109 13.41 -15.68 1.96
C PRO A 109 13.00 -15.86 3.42
N ILE A 110 13.76 -15.26 4.36
CA ILE A 110 13.48 -15.35 5.80
C ILE A 110 12.18 -14.59 6.12
N LEU A 111 12.07 -13.36 5.63
CA LEU A 111 10.88 -12.53 5.82
C LEU A 111 9.63 -13.20 5.23
N PHE A 112 9.75 -13.79 4.04
CA PHE A 112 8.69 -14.53 3.39
C PHE A 112 8.27 -15.76 4.22
N GLY A 113 9.23 -16.56 4.71
CA GLY A 113 8.97 -17.71 5.57
C GLY A 113 8.28 -17.33 6.88
N ILE A 114 8.78 -16.29 7.57
CA ILE A 114 8.17 -15.80 8.83
C ILE A 114 6.73 -15.36 8.57
N THR A 115 6.45 -14.66 7.48
CA THR A 115 5.09 -14.20 7.19
C THR A 115 4.13 -15.34 6.84
N ILE A 116 4.59 -16.39 6.18
CA ILE A 116 3.79 -17.62 6.00
C ILE A 116 3.46 -18.25 7.36
N LEU A 117 4.43 -18.38 8.25
CA LEU A 117 4.20 -18.90 9.58
C LEU A 117 3.20 -18.07 10.37
N LEU A 118 3.25 -16.74 10.26
CA LEU A 118 2.28 -15.84 10.89
C LEU A 118 0.87 -15.99 10.29
N LEU A 119 0.75 -16.19 8.97
CA LEU A 119 -0.54 -16.49 8.34
C LEU A 119 -1.12 -17.81 8.81
N ILE A 120 -0.29 -18.83 9.05
CA ILE A 120 -0.72 -20.10 9.62
C ILE A 120 -1.12 -19.90 11.09
N ALA A 121 -0.31 -19.17 11.87
CA ALA A 121 -0.56 -18.92 13.29
C ALA A 121 -1.92 -18.26 13.56
N VAL A 122 -2.33 -17.33 12.70
CA VAL A 122 -3.65 -16.66 12.79
C VAL A 122 -4.82 -17.66 12.70
N LEU A 123 -4.66 -18.77 11.98
CA LEU A 123 -5.70 -19.79 11.83
C LEU A 123 -5.87 -20.64 13.09
N ILE A 124 -4.84 -20.69 13.96
CA ILE A 124 -4.85 -21.49 15.18
C ILE A 124 -5.82 -20.87 16.19
N PRO A 125 -6.79 -21.64 16.72
CA PRO A 125 -7.65 -21.18 17.80
C PRO A 125 -6.83 -20.76 19.04
N GLY A 126 -7.14 -19.60 19.61
CA GLY A 126 -6.41 -19.04 20.75
C GLY A 126 -5.30 -18.05 20.39
N ILE A 127 -4.70 -18.12 19.19
CA ILE A 127 -3.72 -17.15 18.69
C ILE A 127 -4.43 -16.09 17.83
N GLY A 128 -5.24 -16.53 16.86
CA GLY A 128 -5.99 -15.65 15.99
C GLY A 128 -7.24 -15.08 16.63
N LYS A 129 -7.37 -13.75 16.65
CA LYS A 129 -8.57 -13.04 17.09
C LYS A 129 -9.60 -13.02 15.97
N GLY A 130 -10.78 -13.56 16.25
CA GLY A 130 -11.94 -13.52 15.35
C GLY A 130 -12.70 -12.19 15.48
N VAL A 131 -12.96 -11.53 14.36
CA VAL A 131 -13.81 -10.35 14.27
C VAL A 131 -14.72 -10.52 13.06
N ASN A 132 -16.02 -10.32 13.23
CA ASN A 132 -17.03 -10.45 12.16
C ASN A 132 -16.93 -11.80 11.38
N GLY A 133 -16.67 -12.92 12.10
CA GLY A 133 -16.58 -14.25 11.50
C GLY A 133 -15.26 -14.57 10.77
N ALA A 134 -14.28 -13.66 10.77
CA ALA A 134 -12.98 -13.86 10.16
C ALA A 134 -11.85 -13.80 11.19
N ARG A 135 -10.91 -14.75 11.15
CA ARG A 135 -9.70 -14.75 11.98
C ARG A 135 -8.54 -14.19 11.16
N ARG A 136 -8.22 -12.91 11.35
CA ARG A 136 -7.21 -12.21 10.56
C ARG A 136 -6.17 -11.47 11.39
N TRP A 137 -6.38 -11.34 12.70
CA TRP A 137 -5.56 -10.51 13.58
C TRP A 137 -4.93 -11.33 14.70
N ILE A 138 -3.69 -10.98 15.03
CA ILE A 138 -2.99 -11.40 16.25
C ILE A 138 -3.06 -10.22 17.21
N SER A 139 -3.57 -10.44 18.42
CA SER A 139 -3.68 -9.38 19.42
C SER A 139 -2.44 -9.35 20.30
N PHE A 140 -1.73 -8.22 20.28
CA PHE A 140 -0.60 -7.93 21.19
C PHE A 140 -1.03 -7.07 22.39
N GLY A 141 -2.32 -7.03 22.71
CA GLY A 141 -2.88 -6.22 23.78
C GLY A 141 -3.11 -4.75 23.37
N PHE A 142 -2.05 -4.00 23.14
CA PHE A 142 -2.12 -2.58 22.74
C PHE A 142 -2.46 -2.39 21.25
N MET A 143 -2.18 -3.37 20.40
CA MET A 143 -2.39 -3.31 18.96
C MET A 143 -2.82 -4.67 18.42
N ASN A 144 -3.75 -4.67 17.46
CA ASN A 144 -4.07 -5.85 16.65
C ASN A 144 -3.20 -5.82 15.39
N PHE A 145 -2.41 -6.85 15.21
CA PHE A 145 -1.54 -6.99 14.05
C PHE A 145 -2.17 -7.92 13.02
N GLN A 146 -2.17 -7.51 11.76
CA GLN A 146 -2.70 -8.29 10.65
C GLN A 146 -1.56 -8.82 9.78
N PRO A 147 -1.27 -10.14 9.82
CA PRO A 147 -0.17 -10.73 9.06
C PRO A 147 -0.25 -10.56 7.54
N SER A 148 -1.46 -10.43 6.97
CA SER A 148 -1.61 -10.19 5.53
C SER A 148 -1.05 -8.81 5.10
N GLU A 149 -1.02 -7.82 5.99
CA GLU A 149 -0.37 -6.53 5.71
C GLU A 149 1.15 -6.68 5.59
N LEU A 150 1.77 -7.44 6.51
CA LEU A 150 3.20 -7.78 6.43
C LEU A 150 3.50 -8.64 5.19
N MET A 151 2.60 -9.56 4.83
CA MET A 151 2.78 -10.42 3.65
C MET A 151 2.84 -9.62 2.35
N LYS A 152 2.09 -8.53 2.21
CA LYS A 152 2.19 -7.64 1.03
C LYS A 152 3.62 -7.10 0.87
N PHE A 153 4.21 -6.62 1.96
CA PHE A 153 5.59 -6.16 1.96
C PHE A 153 6.58 -7.30 1.67
N ALA A 154 6.42 -8.44 2.36
CA ALA A 154 7.27 -9.61 2.17
C ALA A 154 7.25 -10.10 0.72
N VAL A 155 6.09 -10.08 0.06
CA VAL A 155 5.95 -10.46 -1.36
C VAL A 155 6.62 -9.45 -2.28
N VAL A 156 6.57 -8.14 -1.99
CA VAL A 156 7.34 -7.14 -2.77
C VAL A 156 8.83 -7.49 -2.75
N ILE A 157 9.39 -7.71 -1.57
CA ILE A 157 10.82 -8.01 -1.38
C ILE A 157 11.18 -9.36 -2.00
N PHE A 158 10.39 -10.40 -1.73
CA PHE A 158 10.63 -11.75 -2.22
C PHE A 158 10.49 -11.85 -3.75
N ALA A 159 9.45 -11.27 -4.34
CA ALA A 159 9.24 -11.29 -5.78
C ALA A 159 10.33 -10.51 -6.53
N ALA A 160 10.80 -9.38 -5.98
CA ALA A 160 11.91 -8.62 -6.56
C ALA A 160 13.22 -9.43 -6.52
N SER A 161 13.55 -10.04 -5.36
CA SER A 161 14.73 -10.90 -5.21
C SER A 161 14.67 -12.11 -6.12
N TYR A 162 13.53 -12.82 -6.15
CA TYR A 162 13.29 -13.95 -7.03
C TYR A 162 13.48 -13.60 -8.51
N THR A 163 12.92 -12.45 -8.93
CA THR A 163 12.98 -12.00 -10.33
C THR A 163 14.42 -11.72 -10.77
N VAL A 164 15.21 -11.08 -9.91
CA VAL A 164 16.62 -10.78 -10.21
C VAL A 164 17.45 -12.07 -10.24
N GLN A 165 17.29 -12.97 -9.27
CA GLN A 165 18.04 -14.23 -9.19
C GLN A 165 17.69 -15.20 -10.31
N ARG A 166 16.49 -15.13 -10.87
CA ARG A 166 15.98 -16.03 -11.90
C ARG A 166 15.82 -15.37 -13.27
N GLN A 167 16.50 -14.26 -13.53
CA GLN A 167 16.34 -13.47 -14.74
C GLN A 167 16.51 -14.30 -16.03
N GLU A 168 17.46 -15.23 -16.07
CA GLU A 168 17.69 -16.11 -17.21
C GLU A 168 16.53 -17.09 -17.48
N TYR A 169 15.78 -17.45 -16.44
CA TYR A 169 14.69 -18.43 -16.52
C TYR A 169 13.30 -17.81 -16.62
N LEU A 170 13.17 -16.47 -16.57
CA LEU A 170 11.87 -15.79 -16.59
C LEU A 170 11.04 -16.08 -17.85
N HIS A 171 11.71 -16.43 -18.96
CA HIS A 171 11.02 -16.81 -20.19
C HIS A 171 10.50 -18.26 -20.19
N SER A 172 10.92 -19.09 -19.22
CA SER A 172 10.47 -20.47 -19.07
C SER A 172 9.24 -20.54 -18.16
N PHE A 173 8.17 -21.20 -18.63
CA PHE A 173 6.99 -21.46 -17.82
C PHE A 173 7.34 -22.21 -16.52
N VAL A 174 8.04 -23.35 -16.64
CA VAL A 174 8.31 -24.24 -15.50
C VAL A 174 9.32 -23.64 -14.52
N LYS A 175 10.45 -23.10 -15.02
CA LYS A 175 11.55 -22.63 -14.17
C LYS A 175 11.35 -21.20 -13.67
N GLY A 176 10.67 -20.36 -14.44
CA GLY A 176 10.45 -18.94 -14.12
C GLY A 176 9.13 -18.67 -13.41
N LEU A 177 8.02 -19.22 -13.93
CA LEU A 177 6.69 -18.87 -13.48
C LEU A 177 6.15 -19.79 -12.37
N VAL A 178 6.29 -21.10 -12.54
CA VAL A 178 5.68 -22.10 -11.64
C VAL A 178 6.10 -21.93 -10.18
N PRO A 179 7.38 -21.70 -9.81
CA PRO A 179 7.75 -21.55 -8.40
C PRO A 179 7.09 -20.34 -7.74
N MET A 180 7.00 -19.19 -8.42
CA MET A 180 6.29 -18.03 -7.91
C MET A 180 4.78 -18.27 -7.87
N GLY A 181 4.23 -18.94 -8.88
CA GLY A 181 2.83 -19.34 -8.90
C GLY A 181 2.46 -20.24 -7.70
N ILE A 182 3.29 -21.21 -7.35
CA ILE A 182 3.11 -22.06 -6.17
C ILE A 182 3.16 -21.22 -4.89
N ALA A 183 4.12 -20.30 -4.76
CA ALA A 183 4.20 -19.41 -3.61
C ALA A 183 2.92 -18.56 -3.45
N VAL A 184 2.43 -17.95 -4.54
CA VAL A 184 1.18 -17.18 -4.53
C VAL A 184 -0.03 -18.06 -4.25
N MET A 185 -0.08 -19.30 -4.74
CA MET A 185 -1.16 -20.24 -4.45
C MET A 185 -1.20 -20.66 -2.96
N ILE A 186 -0.05 -20.89 -2.34
CA ILE A 186 0.03 -21.20 -0.90
C ILE A 186 -0.52 -20.02 -0.08
N ILE A 187 -0.06 -18.80 -0.38
CA ILE A 187 -0.57 -17.58 0.27
C ILE A 187 -2.08 -17.44 0.03
N GLY A 188 -2.52 -17.66 -1.21
CA GLY A 188 -3.92 -17.58 -1.59
C GLY A 188 -4.80 -18.56 -0.82
N ALA A 189 -4.37 -19.81 -0.70
CA ALA A 189 -5.09 -20.82 0.10
C ALA A 189 -5.23 -20.38 1.56
N LEU A 190 -4.16 -19.89 2.19
CA LEU A 190 -4.18 -19.41 3.57
C LEU A 190 -5.11 -18.20 3.74
N LEU A 191 -5.05 -17.22 2.83
CA LEU A 191 -5.88 -16.03 2.90
C LEU A 191 -7.35 -16.30 2.58
N LEU A 192 -7.65 -17.22 1.67
CA LEU A 192 -9.01 -17.64 1.40
C LEU A 192 -9.63 -18.40 2.58
N TRP A 193 -8.82 -19.11 3.36
CA TRP A 193 -9.23 -19.74 4.61
C TRP A 193 -9.50 -18.71 5.73
N GLN A 194 -8.85 -17.56 5.68
CA GLN A 194 -9.09 -16.39 6.56
C GLN A 194 -10.22 -15.46 6.07
N PRO A 195 -11.07 -15.82 5.14
CA PRO A 195 -11.93 -15.06 4.22
C PRO A 195 -11.38 -13.69 3.77
N ASP A 196 -10.04 -13.57 3.51
CA ASP A 196 -9.38 -12.31 3.10
C ASP A 196 -9.00 -12.30 1.60
N MET A 197 -10.02 -12.36 0.75
CA MET A 197 -9.83 -12.33 -0.71
C MET A 197 -9.26 -10.99 -1.21
N GLY A 198 -9.52 -9.89 -0.49
CA GLY A 198 -8.99 -8.57 -0.86
C GLY A 198 -7.47 -8.53 -0.79
N ALA A 199 -6.90 -8.97 0.33
CA ALA A 199 -5.45 -9.05 0.49
C ALA A 199 -4.83 -10.03 -0.52
N PHE A 200 -5.47 -11.16 -0.82
CA PHE A 200 -5.00 -12.11 -1.83
C PHE A 200 -4.88 -11.48 -3.21
N VAL A 201 -5.90 -10.74 -3.67
CA VAL A 201 -5.88 -10.07 -4.98
C VAL A 201 -4.72 -9.07 -5.05
N VAL A 202 -4.53 -8.24 -4.01
CA VAL A 202 -3.43 -7.26 -3.98
C VAL A 202 -2.07 -7.97 -4.01
N ILE A 203 -1.88 -9.04 -3.25
CA ILE A 203 -0.64 -9.83 -3.21
C ILE A 203 -0.35 -10.47 -4.57
N ALA A 204 -1.35 -11.03 -5.23
CA ALA A 204 -1.20 -11.59 -6.57
C ALA A 204 -0.80 -10.51 -7.59
N LEU A 205 -1.44 -9.34 -7.55
CA LEU A 205 -1.10 -8.20 -8.41
C LEU A 205 0.33 -7.70 -8.17
N ILE A 206 0.80 -7.68 -6.91
CA ILE A 206 2.19 -7.34 -6.57
C ILE A 206 3.15 -8.37 -7.18
N ALA A 207 2.95 -9.66 -6.88
CA ALA A 207 3.86 -10.73 -7.32
C ALA A 207 3.97 -10.79 -8.84
N PHE A 208 2.84 -10.86 -9.53
CA PHE A 208 2.82 -10.97 -10.98
C PHE A 208 3.17 -9.65 -11.67
N GLY A 209 2.85 -8.51 -11.08
CA GLY A 209 3.26 -7.20 -11.56
C GLY A 209 4.79 -7.03 -11.52
N ILE A 210 5.46 -7.47 -10.46
CA ILE A 210 6.94 -7.45 -10.37
C ILE A 210 7.56 -8.40 -11.40
N LEU A 211 7.04 -9.62 -11.56
CA LEU A 211 7.49 -10.56 -12.59
C LEU A 211 7.33 -9.97 -13.99
N PHE A 212 6.21 -9.29 -14.28
CA PHE A 212 5.98 -8.63 -15.56
C PHE A 212 7.01 -7.52 -15.81
N LEU A 213 7.25 -6.66 -14.82
CA LEU A 213 8.24 -5.59 -14.90
C LEU A 213 9.68 -6.11 -14.95
N GLY A 214 9.93 -7.33 -14.50
CA GLY A 214 11.20 -8.02 -14.56
C GLY A 214 11.47 -8.70 -15.92
N GLY A 215 10.50 -8.66 -16.84
CA GLY A 215 10.69 -9.13 -18.21
C GLY A 215 10.17 -10.55 -18.50
N ILE A 216 9.15 -11.01 -17.77
CA ILE A 216 8.47 -12.28 -18.11
C ILE A 216 7.88 -12.20 -19.53
N ASN A 217 7.79 -13.34 -20.21
CA ASN A 217 7.17 -13.41 -21.53
C ASN A 217 5.70 -12.94 -21.45
N VAL A 218 5.33 -11.98 -22.33
CA VAL A 218 3.97 -11.39 -22.37
C VAL A 218 2.87 -12.45 -22.58
N LYS A 219 3.15 -13.52 -23.36
CA LYS A 219 2.19 -14.62 -23.56
C LYS A 219 1.95 -15.41 -22.27
N LEU A 220 3.03 -15.65 -21.50
CA LEU A 220 2.92 -16.31 -20.19
C LEU A 220 2.16 -15.43 -19.19
N PHE A 221 2.44 -14.13 -19.19
CA PHE A 221 1.72 -13.18 -18.36
C PHE A 221 0.22 -13.12 -18.72
N GLY A 222 -0.11 -13.06 -20.02
CA GLY A 222 -1.49 -13.13 -20.49
C GLY A 222 -2.20 -14.41 -20.04
N GLY A 223 -1.53 -15.56 -20.13
CA GLY A 223 -2.03 -16.83 -19.61
C GLY A 223 -2.32 -16.80 -18.12
N LEU A 224 -1.44 -16.16 -17.31
CA LEU A 224 -1.67 -15.96 -15.88
C LEU A 224 -2.89 -15.10 -15.58
N VAL A 225 -3.07 -14.00 -16.31
CA VAL A 225 -4.22 -13.12 -16.15
C VAL A 225 -5.51 -13.89 -16.45
N VAL A 226 -5.56 -14.63 -17.56
CA VAL A 226 -6.70 -15.48 -17.90
C VAL A 226 -6.95 -16.54 -16.84
N ALA A 227 -5.91 -17.25 -16.37
CA ALA A 227 -6.04 -18.24 -15.32
C ALA A 227 -6.53 -17.62 -13.99
N GLY A 228 -6.03 -16.44 -13.65
CA GLY A 228 -6.47 -15.69 -12.46
C GLY A 228 -7.94 -15.29 -12.53
N ILE A 229 -8.38 -14.73 -13.65
CA ILE A 229 -9.80 -14.35 -13.86
C ILE A 229 -10.69 -15.61 -13.83
N SER A 230 -10.30 -16.68 -14.51
CA SER A 230 -11.05 -17.94 -14.52
C SER A 230 -11.15 -18.56 -13.12
N SER A 231 -10.05 -18.57 -12.37
CA SER A 231 -10.04 -19.06 -10.99
C SER A 231 -10.95 -18.22 -10.09
N ALA A 232 -10.91 -16.89 -10.22
CA ALA A 232 -11.80 -16.00 -9.47
C ALA A 232 -13.27 -16.27 -9.81
N ALA A 233 -13.61 -16.43 -11.09
CA ALA A 233 -14.95 -16.75 -11.54
C ALA A 233 -15.45 -18.09 -10.96
N ILE A 234 -14.61 -19.13 -10.98
CA ILE A 234 -14.92 -20.44 -10.40
C ILE A 234 -15.15 -20.32 -8.88
N ILE A 235 -14.24 -19.64 -8.16
CA ILE A 235 -14.35 -19.43 -6.70
C ILE A 235 -15.63 -18.67 -6.34
N ILE A 236 -16.06 -17.71 -7.16
CA ILE A 236 -17.31 -16.98 -6.97
C ILE A 236 -18.50 -17.88 -7.27
N ALA A 237 -18.49 -18.62 -8.37
CA ALA A 237 -19.58 -19.52 -8.76
C ALA A 237 -19.84 -20.63 -7.73
N LEU A 238 -18.79 -21.17 -7.14
CA LEU A 238 -18.89 -22.26 -6.15
C LEU A 238 -19.30 -21.79 -4.75
N SER A 239 -19.28 -20.46 -4.46
CA SER A 239 -19.61 -19.95 -3.13
C SER A 239 -20.90 -19.11 -3.16
N PRO A 240 -22.02 -19.59 -2.57
CA PRO A 240 -23.28 -18.81 -2.51
C PRO A 240 -23.07 -17.41 -1.92
N PHE A 241 -22.30 -17.32 -0.82
CA PHE A 241 -22.00 -16.07 -0.15
C PHE A 241 -21.28 -15.05 -1.05
N ARG A 242 -20.34 -15.49 -1.94
CA ARG A 242 -19.64 -14.60 -2.86
C ARG A 242 -20.51 -14.22 -4.05
N ARG A 243 -21.33 -15.17 -4.54
CA ARG A 243 -22.27 -14.94 -5.63
C ARG A 243 -23.33 -13.90 -5.26
N GLU A 244 -23.91 -13.98 -4.07
CA GLU A 244 -24.86 -12.98 -3.58
C GLU A 244 -24.25 -11.59 -3.44
N ARG A 245 -22.96 -11.47 -3.09
CA ARG A 245 -22.25 -10.18 -3.09
C ARG A 245 -22.11 -9.61 -4.50
N ILE A 246 -21.92 -10.44 -5.52
CA ILE A 246 -21.86 -9.98 -6.90
C ILE A 246 -23.25 -9.51 -7.36
N PHE A 247 -24.32 -10.24 -7.03
CA PHE A 247 -25.68 -9.80 -7.37
C PHE A 247 -26.04 -8.49 -6.65
N ALA A 248 -25.74 -8.37 -5.37
CA ALA A 248 -25.94 -7.13 -4.63
C ALA A 248 -25.07 -5.95 -5.15
N PHE A 249 -23.97 -6.21 -5.78
CA PHE A 249 -23.16 -5.20 -6.47
C PHE A 249 -23.76 -4.79 -7.81
N LEU A 250 -24.31 -5.73 -8.58
CA LEU A 250 -24.91 -5.44 -9.88
C LEU A 250 -26.23 -4.66 -9.77
N ASP A 251 -27.03 -4.94 -8.74
CA ASP A 251 -28.24 -4.21 -8.42
C ASP A 251 -28.31 -3.91 -6.91
N PRO A 252 -27.59 -2.89 -6.44
CA PRO A 252 -27.53 -2.56 -5.02
C PRO A 252 -28.82 -1.95 -4.48
N TRP A 253 -29.69 -1.44 -5.36
CA TRP A 253 -30.94 -0.77 -5.01
C TRP A 253 -32.15 -1.73 -4.92
N ALA A 254 -32.02 -2.96 -5.37
CA ALA A 254 -33.08 -3.96 -5.20
C ALA A 254 -33.43 -4.11 -3.71
N ALA A 255 -34.73 -4.22 -3.40
CA ALA A 255 -35.24 -4.26 -2.02
C ALA A 255 -34.54 -5.33 -1.15
N ASP A 256 -34.25 -6.51 -1.73
CA ASP A 256 -33.58 -7.61 -1.04
C ASP A 256 -32.09 -7.34 -0.80
N HIS A 257 -31.45 -6.48 -1.61
CA HIS A 257 -30.04 -6.17 -1.51
C HIS A 257 -29.79 -4.91 -0.69
N ALA A 258 -30.58 -3.87 -0.86
CA ALA A 258 -30.40 -2.57 -0.21
C ALA A 258 -30.40 -2.64 1.32
N ALA A 259 -31.21 -3.54 1.91
CA ALA A 259 -31.27 -3.76 3.35
C ALA A 259 -30.22 -4.76 3.88
N ASN A 260 -29.50 -5.47 3.01
CA ASN A 260 -28.59 -6.56 3.36
C ASN A 260 -27.17 -6.34 2.81
N LYS A 261 -26.78 -7.14 1.82
CA LYS A 261 -25.40 -7.16 1.27
C LYS A 261 -25.06 -5.95 0.42
N GLY A 262 -26.04 -5.26 -0.15
CA GLY A 262 -25.91 -4.00 -0.88
C GLY A 262 -25.86 -2.78 0.04
N TYR A 263 -26.27 -2.91 1.31
CA TYR A 263 -26.42 -1.80 2.26
C TYR A 263 -25.22 -0.85 2.32
N GLN A 264 -24.02 -1.40 2.46
CA GLN A 264 -22.79 -0.59 2.51
C GLN A 264 -22.56 0.19 1.21
N LEU A 265 -22.85 -0.42 0.07
CA LEU A 265 -22.65 0.19 -1.24
C LEU A 265 -23.68 1.28 -1.50
N THR A 266 -24.97 1.04 -1.20
CA THR A 266 -26.02 2.05 -1.37
C THR A 266 -25.77 3.29 -0.53
N HIS A 267 -25.40 3.13 0.73
CA HIS A 267 -25.04 4.25 1.61
C HIS A 267 -23.75 4.97 1.18
N SER A 268 -22.77 4.24 0.64
CA SER A 268 -21.59 4.86 0.05
C SER A 268 -21.94 5.73 -1.16
N LEU A 269 -22.80 5.23 -2.06
CA LEU A 269 -23.24 5.99 -3.24
C LEU A 269 -24.11 7.20 -2.86
N MET A 270 -24.97 7.09 -1.83
CA MET A 270 -25.74 8.23 -1.29
C MET A 270 -24.81 9.30 -0.72
N ALA A 271 -23.74 8.91 0.00
CA ALA A 271 -22.72 9.85 0.49
C ALA A 271 -22.10 10.67 -0.64
N PHE A 272 -21.64 10.00 -1.72
CA PHE A 272 -21.10 10.70 -2.89
C PHE A 272 -22.12 11.61 -3.58
N GLY A 273 -23.37 11.13 -3.75
CA GLY A 273 -24.44 11.92 -4.36
C GLY A 273 -24.74 13.19 -3.58
N ARG A 274 -24.71 13.12 -2.23
CA ARG A 274 -24.94 14.26 -1.34
C ARG A 274 -23.78 15.26 -1.32
N GLY A 275 -22.54 14.79 -1.53
CA GLY A 275 -21.35 15.63 -1.49
C GLY A 275 -21.18 16.55 -2.68
N GLU A 276 -21.84 16.29 -3.81
CA GLU A 276 -21.77 17.10 -5.03
C GLU A 276 -20.32 17.52 -5.37
N TRP A 277 -20.09 18.79 -5.72
CA TRP A 277 -18.78 19.31 -6.11
C TRP A 277 -17.86 19.64 -4.94
N PHE A 278 -18.39 20.28 -3.88
CA PHE A 278 -17.58 20.85 -2.79
C PHE A 278 -17.89 20.26 -1.41
N GLY A 279 -18.81 19.32 -1.34
CA GLY A 279 -19.19 18.65 -0.10
C GLY A 279 -20.13 19.44 0.79
N THR A 280 -20.58 18.79 1.85
CA THR A 280 -21.46 19.37 2.89
C THR A 280 -20.69 20.13 3.96
N GLY A 281 -19.36 20.20 3.84
CA GLY A 281 -18.43 20.74 4.83
C GLY A 281 -17.91 19.67 5.80
N LEU A 282 -16.73 19.94 6.38
CA LEU A 282 -16.13 19.06 7.39
C LEU A 282 -17.07 18.82 8.56
N GLY A 283 -17.25 17.57 8.93
CA GLY A 283 -18.20 17.18 9.98
C GLY A 283 -19.65 17.07 9.52
N GLY A 284 -19.98 17.47 8.29
CA GLY A 284 -21.35 17.52 7.75
C GLY A 284 -21.90 16.20 7.21
N SER A 285 -21.14 15.12 7.23
CA SER A 285 -21.61 13.80 6.77
C SER A 285 -22.75 13.28 7.63
N VAL A 286 -23.83 12.83 6.99
CA VAL A 286 -24.95 12.14 7.63
C VAL A 286 -24.72 10.63 7.65
N GLU A 287 -24.07 10.11 6.61
CA GLU A 287 -23.84 8.67 6.50
C GLU A 287 -22.95 8.12 7.63
N LYS A 288 -22.08 8.94 8.23
CA LYS A 288 -21.29 8.57 9.43
C LYS A 288 -22.12 8.44 10.70
N LEU A 289 -23.37 8.93 10.73
CA LEU A 289 -24.28 8.84 11.87
C LEU A 289 -24.88 7.44 12.01
N HIS A 290 -24.05 6.41 11.97
CA HIS A 290 -24.37 4.97 12.04
C HIS A 290 -25.09 4.37 10.82
N TYR A 291 -25.31 5.16 9.76
CA TYR A 291 -25.88 4.63 8.53
C TYR A 291 -24.87 3.83 7.69
N LEU A 292 -23.63 4.30 7.58
CA LEU A 292 -22.59 3.61 6.83
C LEU A 292 -21.67 2.80 7.77
N PRO A 293 -21.77 1.46 7.80
CA PRO A 293 -20.85 0.61 8.55
C PRO A 293 -19.41 0.75 8.04
N GLU A 294 -18.43 0.69 8.94
CA GLU A 294 -17.00 0.78 8.63
C GLU A 294 -16.62 2.09 7.90
N ALA A 295 -17.35 3.18 8.19
CA ALA A 295 -17.13 4.52 7.62
C ALA A 295 -15.72 5.07 7.90
N HIS A 296 -15.07 4.70 9.00
CA HIS A 296 -13.72 5.13 9.38
C HIS A 296 -12.60 4.20 8.88
N THR A 297 -12.95 3.03 8.31
CA THR A 297 -12.01 2.02 7.81
C THR A 297 -12.12 1.87 6.29
N ASP A 298 -12.99 0.98 5.82
CA ASP A 298 -13.07 0.58 4.41
C ASP A 298 -13.81 1.59 3.54
N PHE A 299 -14.75 2.36 4.13
CA PHE A 299 -15.60 3.33 3.43
C PHE A 299 -15.28 4.79 3.77
N ILE A 300 -14.06 5.06 4.23
CA ILE A 300 -13.67 6.44 4.58
C ILE A 300 -13.74 7.39 3.38
N LEU A 301 -13.51 6.89 2.16
CA LEU A 301 -13.61 7.70 0.95
C LEU A 301 -15.05 8.20 0.70
N ALA A 302 -16.07 7.44 1.08
CA ALA A 302 -17.46 7.87 0.98
C ALA A 302 -17.73 9.07 1.92
N VAL A 303 -17.22 9.02 3.16
CA VAL A 303 -17.32 10.17 4.09
C VAL A 303 -16.55 11.37 3.55
N ILE A 304 -15.36 11.17 2.98
CA ILE A 304 -14.59 12.23 2.33
C ILE A 304 -15.37 12.82 1.15
N GLY A 305 -15.99 11.95 0.34
CA GLY A 305 -16.82 12.38 -0.79
C GLY A 305 -18.04 13.18 -0.34
N GLU A 306 -18.67 12.82 0.78
CA GLU A 306 -19.80 13.57 1.35
C GLU A 306 -19.37 14.92 1.95
N GLU A 307 -18.26 14.95 2.72
CA GLU A 307 -17.81 16.16 3.43
C GLU A 307 -17.04 17.15 2.56
N LEU A 308 -16.16 16.66 1.67
CA LEU A 308 -15.29 17.48 0.81
C LEU A 308 -15.71 17.46 -0.67
N GLY A 309 -16.71 16.70 -1.02
CA GLY A 309 -17.25 16.61 -2.37
C GLY A 309 -16.30 15.96 -3.36
N PHE A 310 -16.65 16.09 -4.64
CA PHE A 310 -15.85 15.59 -5.75
C PHE A 310 -14.43 16.18 -5.77
N ALA A 311 -14.27 17.46 -5.40
CA ALA A 311 -12.97 18.12 -5.32
C ALA A 311 -12.03 17.42 -4.32
N GLY A 312 -12.52 17.04 -3.14
CA GLY A 312 -11.73 16.31 -2.14
C GLY A 312 -11.30 14.94 -2.63
N VAL A 313 -12.19 14.22 -3.32
CA VAL A 313 -11.87 12.91 -3.93
C VAL A 313 -10.80 13.04 -5.00
N LEU A 314 -10.88 14.07 -5.86
CA LEU A 314 -9.85 14.33 -6.88
C LEU A 314 -8.48 14.60 -6.28
N VAL A 315 -8.41 15.35 -5.19
CA VAL A 315 -7.13 15.60 -4.46
C VAL A 315 -6.53 14.29 -3.99
N ILE A 316 -7.33 13.38 -3.43
CA ILE A 316 -6.84 12.07 -2.97
C ILE A 316 -6.35 11.23 -4.14
N ILE A 317 -7.13 11.15 -5.23
CA ILE A 317 -6.72 10.44 -6.46
C ILE A 317 -5.39 10.99 -6.98
N PHE A 318 -5.25 12.33 -7.02
CA PHE A 318 -4.03 12.98 -7.47
C PHE A 318 -2.82 12.64 -6.58
N LEU A 319 -2.98 12.64 -5.24
CA LEU A 319 -1.90 12.29 -4.31
C LEU A 319 -1.46 10.83 -4.47
N PHE A 320 -2.39 9.88 -4.62
CA PHE A 320 -2.04 8.50 -4.91
C PHE A 320 -1.37 8.32 -6.27
N TYR A 321 -1.89 8.95 -7.31
CA TYR A 321 -1.24 8.98 -8.63
C TYR A 321 0.20 9.50 -8.53
N TRP A 322 0.39 10.56 -7.74
CA TRP A 322 1.72 11.16 -7.55
C TRP A 322 2.69 10.19 -6.86
N ILE A 323 2.27 9.53 -5.77
CA ILE A 323 3.08 8.52 -5.07
C ILE A 323 3.46 7.38 -6.03
N VAL A 324 2.51 6.83 -6.76
CA VAL A 324 2.76 5.75 -7.73
C VAL A 324 3.73 6.22 -8.82
N ARG A 325 3.51 7.38 -9.40
CA ARG A 325 4.41 7.97 -10.41
C ARG A 325 5.82 8.12 -9.87
N ARG A 326 5.99 8.63 -8.64
CA ARG A 326 7.32 8.79 -8.02
C ARG A 326 8.00 7.44 -7.77
N ALA A 327 7.26 6.44 -7.28
CA ALA A 327 7.76 5.08 -7.09
C ALA A 327 8.29 4.48 -8.41
N PHE A 328 7.55 4.64 -9.51
CA PHE A 328 8.00 4.18 -10.82
C PHE A 328 9.20 4.97 -11.36
N LEU A 329 9.30 6.27 -11.11
CA LEU A 329 10.45 7.09 -11.49
C LEU A 329 11.70 6.66 -10.72
N ILE A 330 11.62 6.50 -9.39
CA ILE A 330 12.70 5.99 -8.53
C ILE A 330 13.14 4.61 -9.04
N GLY A 331 12.17 3.73 -9.29
CA GLY A 331 12.45 2.40 -9.83
C GLY A 331 13.13 2.41 -11.20
N ARG A 332 12.74 3.34 -12.09
CA ARG A 332 13.40 3.50 -13.40
C ARG A 332 14.83 3.99 -13.26
N THR A 333 15.07 4.99 -12.44
CA THR A 333 16.41 5.52 -12.16
C THR A 333 17.32 4.46 -11.55
N SER A 334 16.80 3.65 -10.59
CA SER A 334 17.54 2.55 -9.99
C SER A 334 17.95 1.49 -11.01
N LEU A 335 17.08 1.16 -11.98
CA LEU A 335 17.42 0.24 -13.07
C LEU A 335 18.50 0.79 -14.00
N GLN A 336 18.50 2.09 -14.27
CA GLN A 336 19.53 2.74 -15.07
C GLN A 336 20.91 2.75 -14.38
N LEU A 337 20.94 2.61 -13.06
CA LEU A 337 22.14 2.50 -12.23
C LEU A 337 22.53 1.04 -11.94
N ASP A 338 22.03 0.08 -12.71
CA ASP A 338 22.25 -1.38 -12.55
C ASP A 338 21.85 -1.93 -11.17
N ARG A 339 20.94 -1.21 -10.45
CA ARG A 339 20.39 -1.66 -9.17
C ARG A 339 19.03 -2.34 -9.37
N SER A 340 19.03 -3.47 -10.10
CA SER A 340 17.81 -4.14 -10.54
C SER A 340 16.87 -4.53 -9.38
N PHE A 341 17.38 -5.03 -8.26
CA PHE A 341 16.59 -5.36 -7.09
C PHE A 341 15.87 -4.11 -6.52
N ALA A 342 16.62 -3.03 -6.27
CA ALA A 342 16.05 -1.78 -5.76
C ALA A 342 14.99 -1.21 -6.72
N GLY A 343 15.27 -1.28 -8.02
CA GLY A 343 14.33 -0.83 -9.05
C GLY A 343 13.02 -1.61 -9.07
N LEU A 344 13.07 -2.93 -8.90
CA LEU A 344 11.87 -3.77 -8.83
C LEU A 344 11.12 -3.60 -7.51
N VAL A 345 11.83 -3.43 -6.38
CA VAL A 345 11.21 -3.13 -5.09
C VAL A 345 10.43 -1.81 -5.16
N ALA A 346 11.05 -0.75 -5.67
CA ALA A 346 10.40 0.55 -5.79
C ALA A 346 9.12 0.48 -6.64
N LYS A 347 9.20 -0.15 -7.81
CA LYS A 347 8.02 -0.35 -8.67
C LYS A 347 6.98 -1.27 -8.01
N GLY A 348 7.41 -2.30 -7.28
CA GLY A 348 6.54 -3.21 -6.53
C GLY A 348 5.75 -2.49 -5.44
N ILE A 349 6.38 -1.56 -4.71
CA ILE A 349 5.70 -0.70 -3.74
C ILE A 349 4.68 0.20 -4.44
N GLY A 350 5.04 0.78 -5.59
CA GLY A 350 4.11 1.56 -6.41
C GLY A 350 2.90 0.74 -6.86
N ILE A 351 3.10 -0.51 -7.30
CA ILE A 351 2.02 -1.44 -7.65
C ILE A 351 1.13 -1.70 -6.44
N TRP A 352 1.71 -2.00 -5.28
CA TRP A 352 0.94 -2.27 -4.06
C TRP A 352 0.05 -1.08 -3.67
N ILE A 353 0.66 0.09 -3.44
CA ILE A 353 -0.08 1.29 -3.00
C ILE A 353 -1.13 1.69 -4.05
N GLY A 354 -0.76 1.65 -5.33
CA GLY A 354 -1.66 2.00 -6.42
C GLY A 354 -2.87 1.09 -6.53
N TRP A 355 -2.66 -0.23 -6.56
CA TRP A 355 -3.77 -1.18 -6.67
C TRP A 355 -4.63 -1.22 -5.41
N GLN A 356 -4.05 -1.14 -4.23
CA GLN A 356 -4.83 -1.12 -2.99
C GLN A 356 -5.70 0.14 -2.92
N ALA A 357 -5.15 1.31 -3.23
CA ALA A 357 -5.92 2.55 -3.29
C ALA A 357 -7.00 2.49 -4.38
N PHE A 358 -6.66 2.04 -5.59
CA PHE A 358 -7.61 1.90 -6.69
C PHE A 358 -8.77 0.96 -6.32
N ILE A 359 -8.49 -0.23 -5.77
CA ILE A 359 -9.54 -1.18 -5.39
C ILE A 359 -10.44 -0.58 -4.31
N ASN A 360 -9.89 0.06 -3.27
CA ASN A 360 -10.70 0.71 -2.23
C ASN A 360 -11.59 1.80 -2.84
N MET A 361 -11.02 2.72 -3.62
CA MET A 361 -11.78 3.79 -4.28
C MET A 361 -12.85 3.22 -5.21
N ALA A 362 -12.52 2.22 -6.02
CA ALA A 362 -13.46 1.57 -6.94
C ALA A 362 -14.62 0.85 -6.20
N VAL A 363 -14.35 0.25 -5.04
CA VAL A 363 -15.38 -0.34 -4.18
C VAL A 363 -16.32 0.73 -3.64
N ASN A 364 -15.78 1.83 -3.12
CA ASN A 364 -16.58 2.93 -2.58
C ASN A 364 -17.46 3.59 -3.65
N LEU A 365 -16.94 3.71 -4.88
CA LEU A 365 -17.66 4.29 -6.03
C LEU A 365 -18.59 3.30 -6.74
N GLY A 366 -18.70 2.06 -6.28
CA GLY A 366 -19.57 1.06 -6.93
C GLY A 366 -19.03 0.55 -8.26
N LEU A 367 -17.71 0.62 -8.52
CA LEU A 367 -17.07 0.04 -9.70
C LEU A 367 -16.60 -1.39 -9.49
N LEU A 368 -16.42 -1.79 -8.22
CA LEU A 368 -16.03 -3.14 -7.81
C LEU A 368 -16.91 -3.63 -6.65
N PRO A 369 -17.13 -4.95 -6.53
CA PRO A 369 -17.89 -5.51 -5.43
C PRO A 369 -17.25 -5.25 -4.08
N THR A 370 -18.07 -5.03 -3.05
CA THR A 370 -17.64 -4.66 -1.71
C THR A 370 -16.60 -5.63 -1.13
N LYS A 371 -15.45 -5.09 -0.72
CA LYS A 371 -14.32 -5.77 -0.11
C LYS A 371 -13.77 -4.92 1.03
N GLY A 372 -13.38 -5.57 2.13
CA GLY A 372 -12.72 -4.92 3.24
C GLY A 372 -11.23 -4.70 2.93
N LEU A 373 -10.91 -3.59 2.31
CA LEU A 373 -9.54 -3.12 2.07
C LEU A 373 -9.45 -1.66 2.50
N THR A 374 -8.51 -1.37 3.36
CA THR A 374 -8.25 0.00 3.83
C THR A 374 -7.61 0.85 2.74
N LEU A 375 -7.95 2.13 2.68
CA LEU A 375 -7.27 3.12 1.84
C LEU A 375 -5.91 3.44 2.45
N PRO A 376 -4.78 3.19 1.75
CA PRO A 376 -3.44 3.35 2.32
C PRO A 376 -3.23 4.74 2.95
N LEU A 377 -2.58 4.81 4.12
CA LEU A 377 -2.25 6.02 4.86
C LEU A 377 -3.46 6.85 5.39
N ILE A 378 -4.65 6.67 4.86
CA ILE A 378 -5.85 7.44 5.22
C ILE A 378 -6.73 6.67 6.21
N SER A 379 -7.11 5.42 5.86
CA SER A 379 -8.05 4.64 6.67
C SER A 379 -7.52 4.33 8.07
N TYR A 380 -8.42 4.25 9.04
CA TYR A 380 -8.10 3.72 10.35
C TYR A 380 -7.71 2.24 10.24
N GLY A 381 -6.46 1.91 10.67
CA GLY A 381 -5.94 0.55 10.61
C GLY A 381 -4.46 0.48 10.98
N GLY A 382 -4.14 0.19 12.25
CA GLY A 382 -2.77 0.28 12.78
C GLY A 382 -1.75 -0.54 11.99
N SER A 383 -2.06 -1.80 11.64
CA SER A 383 -1.15 -2.65 10.85
C SER A 383 -0.95 -2.16 9.43
N GLY A 384 -2.03 -1.69 8.78
CA GLY A 384 -1.96 -1.16 7.42
C GLY A 384 -1.10 0.09 7.35
N ILE A 385 -1.31 1.05 8.26
CA ILE A 385 -0.51 2.28 8.35
C ILE A 385 0.95 1.95 8.60
N LEU A 386 1.25 1.05 9.55
CA LEU A 386 2.59 0.62 9.87
C LEU A 386 3.30 0.03 8.65
N MET A 387 2.67 -0.91 7.96
CA MET A 387 3.28 -1.58 6.81
C MET A 387 3.40 -0.69 5.58
N ASN A 388 2.45 0.25 5.38
CA ASN A 388 2.56 1.28 4.35
C ASN A 388 3.75 2.21 4.64
N ALA A 389 3.95 2.64 5.89
CA ALA A 389 5.09 3.46 6.28
C ALA A 389 6.42 2.71 6.09
N VAL A 390 6.50 1.43 6.46
CA VAL A 390 7.67 0.57 6.22
C VAL A 390 7.97 0.48 4.71
N ALA A 391 6.96 0.21 3.89
CA ALA A 391 7.12 0.11 2.44
C ALA A 391 7.61 1.43 1.83
N LEU A 392 7.00 2.56 2.20
CA LEU A 392 7.37 3.88 1.70
C LEU A 392 8.74 4.36 2.22
N ALA A 393 9.19 3.86 3.38
CA ALA A 393 10.54 4.13 3.90
C ALA A 393 11.64 3.35 3.14
N VAL A 394 11.30 2.20 2.54
CA VAL A 394 12.21 1.43 1.68
C VAL A 394 12.27 1.99 0.26
N LEU A 395 11.22 2.70 -0.18
CA LEU A 395 11.12 3.37 -1.46
C LEU A 395 12.09 4.55 -1.56
#